data_ddbad544d3cbea7f18d4f91135d8719b
#
_entry.id   ddbad544d3cbea7f18d4f91135d8719b
#
_cell.length_a   1.000
_cell.length_b   1.000
_cell.length_c   1.000
_cell.angle_alpha   90.00
_cell.angle_beta   90.00
_cell.angle_gamma   90.00
#
_symmetry.space_group_name_H-M   'P 1'
#
loop_
_entity.id
_entity.type
_entity.pdbx_description
1 polymer ?
#
loop_
_entity_poly.entity_id
_entity_poly.type
_entity_poly.pdbx_seq_one_letter_code
_entity_poly.pdbx_strand_id
1 'polypeptide(L)'
;MNIELRHLRYFIAVAEELHFGRAAERLRISQPPLSQQIQALEEMVGARLLARNNRNVSLTQAGEMFLKEAYQVLDQVGRAAEKAARLDRGELGEMTIGFTSSAPFIGVVSRSLRAFRQHSPQVHIKMREINTKQQIEPLLNGELDLGVMRNTRLPEALHYQLLLREPLVAVVPQGHPLAETPGGALRFQHLAQEPFVFFSREVGTALYDEILLLLGKAGITPYITQEVGEAMTIIGLVSAGL
;
A
#
# COMPACT_ATOMS: atom_id res chain seq x y z
N MET A 1 2.05 -6.92 -30.88
CA MET A 1 2.94 -5.98 -30.18
C MET A 1 4.12 -6.79 -29.66
N ASN A 2 5.34 -6.46 -30.08
CA ASN A 2 6.54 -7.27 -29.74
C ASN A 2 7.54 -6.42 -28.91
N ILE A 3 7.07 -5.88 -27.77
CA ILE A 3 7.92 -5.13 -26.85
C ILE A 3 8.77 -6.11 -26.05
N GLU A 4 10.10 -5.93 -26.08
CA GLU A 4 11.05 -6.74 -25.33
C GLU A 4 11.52 -5.97 -24.08
N LEU A 5 11.97 -6.70 -23.04
CA LEU A 5 12.47 -6.08 -21.80
C LEU A 5 13.66 -5.14 -22.02
N ARG A 6 14.46 -5.37 -23.06
CA ARG A 6 15.56 -4.46 -23.42
C ARG A 6 15.04 -3.08 -23.83
N HIS A 7 13.89 -2.99 -24.50
CA HIS A 7 13.29 -1.70 -24.88
C HIS A 7 12.90 -0.90 -23.64
N LEU A 8 12.34 -1.55 -22.62
CA LEU A 8 12.00 -0.91 -21.35
C LEU A 8 13.26 -0.41 -20.62
N ARG A 9 14.31 -1.23 -20.54
CA ARG A 9 15.59 -0.83 -19.93
C ARG A 9 16.23 0.35 -20.64
N TYR A 10 16.18 0.37 -21.97
CA TYR A 10 16.71 1.45 -22.77
C TYR A 10 15.93 2.72 -22.60
N PHE A 11 14.61 2.62 -22.58
CA PHE A 11 13.73 3.75 -22.35
C PHE A 11 13.94 4.36 -20.95
N ILE A 12 13.98 3.53 -19.92
CA ILE A 12 14.25 3.97 -18.54
C ILE A 12 15.60 4.71 -18.47
N ALA A 13 16.66 4.15 -19.05
CA ALA A 13 17.95 4.81 -19.02
C ALA A 13 17.92 6.19 -19.69
N VAL A 14 17.24 6.34 -20.84
CA VAL A 14 17.11 7.63 -21.52
C VAL A 14 16.22 8.59 -20.72
N ALA A 15 15.16 8.08 -20.11
CA ALA A 15 14.23 8.86 -19.28
C ALA A 15 14.89 9.44 -18.02
N GLU A 16 15.76 8.68 -17.38
CA GLU A 16 16.52 9.12 -16.20
C GLU A 16 17.65 10.10 -16.54
N GLU A 17 18.39 9.78 -17.59
CA GLU A 17 19.53 10.62 -18.01
C GLU A 17 19.10 11.89 -18.76
N LEU A 18 17.92 11.91 -19.34
CA LEU A 18 17.43 12.96 -20.25
C LEU A 18 18.46 13.32 -21.32
N HIS A 19 19.32 12.33 -21.69
CA HIS A 19 20.40 12.49 -22.64
C HIS A 19 20.82 11.15 -23.24
N PHE A 20 20.67 10.99 -24.55
CA PHE A 20 20.97 9.73 -25.24
C PHE A 20 22.43 9.26 -25.11
N GLY A 21 23.40 10.20 -25.14
CA GLY A 21 24.81 9.88 -24.98
C GLY A 21 25.12 9.28 -23.61
N ARG A 22 24.69 9.93 -22.51
CA ARG A 22 24.87 9.43 -21.15
C ARG A 22 24.14 8.11 -20.92
N ALA A 23 22.93 7.98 -21.45
CA ALA A 23 22.20 6.72 -21.38
C ALA A 23 22.92 5.58 -22.12
N ALA A 24 23.49 5.85 -23.29
CA ALA A 24 24.26 4.88 -24.05
C ALA A 24 25.54 4.47 -23.30
N GLU A 25 26.27 5.41 -22.72
CA GLU A 25 27.43 5.13 -21.86
C GLU A 25 27.06 4.25 -20.67
N ARG A 26 25.99 4.60 -19.95
CA ARG A 26 25.46 3.82 -18.83
C ARG A 26 25.09 2.40 -19.23
N LEU A 27 24.51 2.23 -20.41
CA LEU A 27 24.12 0.91 -20.98
C LEU A 27 25.28 0.17 -21.64
N ARG A 28 26.46 0.81 -21.76
CA ARG A 28 27.66 0.29 -22.45
C ARG A 28 27.38 -0.09 -23.91
N ILE A 29 26.64 0.73 -24.61
CA ILE A 29 26.34 0.61 -26.04
C ILE A 29 26.62 1.94 -26.75
N SER A 30 26.66 1.93 -28.08
CA SER A 30 26.74 3.17 -28.85
C SER A 30 25.37 3.86 -28.95
N GLN A 31 25.37 5.18 -29.10
CA GLN A 31 24.14 5.97 -29.14
C GLN A 31 23.21 5.67 -30.35
N PRO A 32 23.72 5.39 -31.59
CA PRO A 32 22.83 5.14 -32.73
C PRO A 32 21.85 3.96 -32.52
N PRO A 33 22.29 2.77 -32.09
CA PRO A 33 21.35 1.66 -31.82
C PRO A 33 20.39 1.97 -30.69
N LEU A 34 20.79 2.71 -29.64
CA LEU A 34 19.89 3.12 -28.60
C LEU A 34 18.75 4.00 -29.17
N SER A 35 19.07 4.98 -29.99
CA SER A 35 18.08 5.85 -30.63
C SER A 35 17.09 5.06 -31.51
N GLN A 36 17.60 4.09 -32.27
CA GLN A 36 16.74 3.23 -33.11
C GLN A 36 15.78 2.37 -32.26
N GLN A 37 16.26 1.81 -31.14
CA GLN A 37 15.43 0.98 -30.26
C GLN A 37 14.36 1.81 -29.54
N ILE A 38 14.65 3.05 -29.17
CA ILE A 38 13.64 3.95 -28.59
C ILE A 38 12.59 4.31 -29.64
N GLN A 39 13.01 4.61 -30.87
CA GLN A 39 12.07 4.91 -31.94
C GLN A 39 11.17 3.71 -32.25
N ALA A 40 11.72 2.51 -32.35
CA ALA A 40 10.94 1.29 -32.52
C ALA A 40 9.96 1.05 -31.37
N LEU A 41 10.37 1.35 -30.14
CA LEU A 41 9.46 1.27 -28.97
C LEU A 41 8.29 2.27 -29.09
N GLU A 42 8.56 3.52 -29.46
CA GLU A 42 7.52 4.54 -29.68
C GLU A 42 6.53 4.12 -30.77
N GLU A 43 7.02 3.53 -31.85
CA GLU A 43 6.19 2.97 -32.93
C GLU A 43 5.33 1.79 -32.44
N MET A 44 5.89 0.87 -31.68
CA MET A 44 5.15 -0.27 -31.12
C MET A 44 4.10 0.14 -30.10
N VAL A 45 4.38 1.16 -29.31
CA VAL A 45 3.43 1.75 -28.32
C VAL A 45 2.37 2.60 -29.02
N GLY A 46 2.69 3.16 -30.19
CA GLY A 46 1.81 4.07 -30.92
C GLY A 46 1.77 5.49 -30.33
N ALA A 47 2.77 5.85 -29.52
CA ALA A 47 2.85 7.15 -28.87
C ALA A 47 4.31 7.62 -28.78
N ARG A 48 4.52 8.94 -28.88
CA ARG A 48 5.81 9.53 -28.55
C ARG A 48 5.97 9.59 -27.04
N LEU A 49 7.03 8.94 -26.55
CA LEU A 49 7.37 8.89 -25.13
C LEU A 49 8.37 9.98 -24.76
N LEU A 50 9.21 10.40 -25.72
CA LEU A 50 10.21 11.44 -25.55
C LEU A 50 9.94 12.63 -26.48
N ALA A 51 9.96 13.82 -25.94
CA ALA A 51 10.04 15.06 -26.69
C ALA A 51 11.52 15.37 -26.96
N ARG A 52 11.87 15.54 -28.22
CA ARG A 52 13.24 15.81 -28.67
C ARG A 52 13.28 17.16 -29.39
N ASN A 53 14.10 18.05 -28.92
CA ASN A 53 14.52 19.23 -29.67
C ASN A 53 16.07 19.21 -29.78
N ASN A 54 16.63 20.05 -30.64
CA ASN A 54 18.07 19.99 -30.97
C ASN A 54 19.04 20.13 -29.77
N ARG A 55 18.54 20.39 -28.56
CA ARG A 55 19.37 20.61 -27.36
C ARG A 55 18.92 19.85 -26.12
N ASN A 56 17.66 19.42 -26.07
CA ASN A 56 17.09 18.81 -24.86
C ASN A 56 16.23 17.57 -25.18
N VAL A 57 16.28 16.59 -24.30
CA VAL A 57 15.38 15.45 -24.25
C VAL A 57 14.53 15.58 -22.98
N SER A 58 13.22 15.43 -23.10
CA SER A 58 12.30 15.41 -21.97
C SER A 58 11.25 14.33 -22.18
N LEU A 59 10.60 13.90 -21.10
CA LEU A 59 9.46 13.02 -21.21
C LEU A 59 8.22 13.77 -21.72
N THR A 60 7.41 13.10 -22.51
CA THR A 60 6.01 13.52 -22.77
C THR A 60 5.13 13.02 -21.62
N GLN A 61 3.89 13.49 -21.54
CA GLN A 61 2.92 12.96 -20.57
C GLN A 61 2.71 11.44 -20.74
N ALA A 62 2.70 10.94 -21.98
CA ALA A 62 2.68 9.50 -22.26
C ALA A 62 3.96 8.81 -21.79
N GLY A 63 5.12 9.47 -21.93
CA GLY A 63 6.41 8.98 -21.45
C GLY A 63 6.48 8.88 -19.94
N GLU A 64 5.97 9.86 -19.20
CA GLU A 64 5.91 9.82 -17.73
C GLU A 64 5.06 8.64 -17.24
N MET A 65 3.87 8.47 -17.83
CA MET A 65 3.02 7.33 -17.54
C MET A 65 3.71 6.01 -17.88
N PHE A 66 4.28 5.90 -19.08
CA PHE A 66 4.93 4.69 -19.55
C PHE A 66 6.19 4.35 -18.74
N LEU A 67 6.91 5.35 -18.21
CA LEU A 67 8.07 5.14 -17.35
C LEU A 67 7.67 4.41 -16.06
N LYS A 68 6.57 4.83 -15.44
CA LYS A 68 6.03 4.18 -14.24
C LYS A 68 5.68 2.71 -14.52
N GLU A 69 5.00 2.44 -15.62
CA GLU A 69 4.63 1.09 -16.02
C GLU A 69 5.86 0.23 -16.39
N ALA A 70 6.86 0.82 -17.06
CA ALA A 70 8.08 0.12 -17.42
C ALA A 70 8.87 -0.37 -16.19
N TYR A 71 8.94 0.42 -15.12
CA TYR A 71 9.53 -0.02 -13.86
C TYR A 71 8.76 -1.19 -13.26
N GLN A 72 7.43 -1.12 -13.23
CA GLN A 72 6.60 -2.19 -12.67
C GLN A 72 6.79 -3.51 -13.43
N VAL A 73 6.85 -3.46 -14.78
CA VAL A 73 7.07 -4.65 -15.59
C VAL A 73 8.44 -5.28 -15.32
N LEU A 74 9.52 -4.48 -15.25
CA LEU A 74 10.85 -5.01 -14.96
C LEU A 74 10.94 -5.60 -13.55
N ASP A 75 10.33 -4.97 -12.58
CA ASP A 75 10.26 -5.46 -11.22
C ASP A 75 9.45 -6.78 -11.14
N GLN A 76 8.33 -6.88 -11.86
CA GLN A 76 7.54 -8.10 -11.95
C GLN A 76 8.36 -9.28 -12.54
N VAL A 77 9.15 -9.01 -13.58
CA VAL A 77 10.05 -10.04 -14.17
C VAL A 77 11.13 -10.45 -13.18
N GLY A 78 11.73 -9.49 -12.46
CA GLY A 78 12.71 -9.77 -11.40
C GLY A 78 12.12 -10.67 -10.30
N ARG A 79 10.91 -10.34 -9.82
CA ARG A 79 10.20 -11.16 -8.83
C ARG A 79 9.90 -12.58 -9.35
N ALA A 80 9.50 -12.71 -10.61
CA ALA A 80 9.21 -14.01 -11.19
C ALA A 80 10.48 -14.88 -11.27
N ALA A 81 11.61 -14.31 -11.71
CA ALA A 81 12.88 -14.99 -11.78
C ALA A 81 13.40 -15.41 -10.39
N GLU A 82 13.30 -14.51 -9.41
CA GLU A 82 13.68 -14.82 -8.03
C GLU A 82 12.82 -15.93 -7.44
N LYS A 83 11.50 -15.89 -7.66
CA LYS A 83 10.57 -16.93 -7.20
C LYS A 83 10.92 -18.30 -7.80
N ALA A 84 11.23 -18.35 -9.09
CA ALA A 84 11.65 -19.58 -9.75
C ALA A 84 12.97 -20.11 -9.19
N ALA A 85 13.97 -19.25 -8.99
CA ALA A 85 15.27 -19.63 -8.44
C ALA A 85 15.14 -20.13 -6.98
N ARG A 86 14.21 -19.60 -6.19
CA ARG A 86 13.96 -20.05 -4.82
C ARG A 86 13.28 -21.42 -4.78
N LEU A 87 12.35 -21.67 -5.71
CA LEU A 87 11.74 -22.99 -5.86
C LEU A 87 12.82 -24.05 -6.23
N ASP A 88 13.74 -23.71 -7.13
CA ASP A 88 14.83 -24.60 -7.54
C ASP A 88 15.79 -24.93 -6.39
N ARG A 89 16.05 -23.96 -5.50
CA ARG A 89 16.86 -24.17 -4.28
C ARG A 89 16.14 -24.92 -3.16
N GLY A 90 14.89 -25.36 -3.36
CA GLY A 90 14.12 -26.06 -2.32
C GLY A 90 13.62 -25.14 -1.21
N GLU A 91 13.71 -23.85 -1.37
CA GLU A 91 13.08 -22.84 -0.50
C GLU A 91 11.59 -22.75 -0.87
N LEU A 92 10.83 -23.81 -0.54
CA LEU A 92 9.45 -23.96 -0.97
C LEU A 92 8.53 -22.91 -0.35
N GLY A 93 8.12 -21.98 -1.19
CA GLY A 93 7.05 -21.03 -0.94
C GLY A 93 7.46 -19.80 -0.12
N GLU A 94 7.03 -18.66 -0.60
CA GLU A 94 7.03 -17.40 0.13
C GLU A 94 5.60 -16.85 0.09
N MET A 95 5.11 -16.38 1.21
CA MET A 95 3.84 -15.69 1.31
C MET A 95 4.06 -14.31 1.91
N THR A 96 3.70 -13.27 1.18
CA THR A 96 3.80 -11.89 1.67
C THR A 96 2.44 -11.43 2.17
N ILE A 97 2.37 -11.10 3.46
CA ILE A 97 1.15 -10.66 4.12
C ILE A 97 1.25 -9.17 4.45
N GLY A 98 0.31 -8.38 3.92
CA GLY A 98 0.08 -7.01 4.36
C GLY A 98 -0.83 -6.99 5.58
N PHE A 99 -0.54 -6.10 6.55
CA PHE A 99 -1.37 -5.98 7.74
C PHE A 99 -1.31 -4.56 8.31
N THR A 100 -2.39 -4.15 8.96
CA THR A 100 -2.40 -2.89 9.72
C THR A 100 -1.74 -3.09 11.08
N SER A 101 -1.15 -2.05 11.65
CA SER A 101 -0.43 -2.07 12.94
C SER A 101 -1.18 -2.76 14.08
N SER A 102 -2.52 -2.66 14.07
CA SER A 102 -3.37 -3.28 15.09
C SER A 102 -3.68 -4.77 14.84
N ALA A 103 -3.46 -5.30 13.62
CA ALA A 103 -3.85 -6.65 13.27
C ALA A 103 -3.13 -7.76 14.09
N PRO A 104 -1.82 -7.66 14.42
CA PRO A 104 -1.13 -8.66 15.23
C PRO A 104 -1.71 -8.83 16.63
N PHE A 105 -2.34 -7.79 17.18
CA PHE A 105 -2.99 -7.84 18.51
C PHE A 105 -4.34 -8.52 18.49
N ILE A 106 -4.89 -8.81 17.31
CA ILE A 106 -6.12 -9.55 17.14
C ILE A 106 -5.81 -11.04 17.27
N GLY A 107 -6.33 -11.69 18.31
CA GLY A 107 -6.02 -13.08 18.64
C GLY A 107 -6.27 -14.10 17.51
N VAL A 108 -7.26 -13.86 16.62
CA VAL A 108 -7.49 -14.74 15.46
C VAL A 108 -6.33 -14.66 14.47
N VAL A 109 -5.78 -13.47 14.19
CA VAL A 109 -4.69 -13.29 13.24
C VAL A 109 -3.42 -13.98 13.72
N SER A 110 -2.99 -13.72 14.96
CA SER A 110 -1.77 -14.31 15.53
C SER A 110 -1.87 -15.83 15.68
N ARG A 111 -3.03 -16.37 16.07
CA ARG A 111 -3.27 -17.83 16.11
C ARG A 111 -3.25 -18.46 14.72
N SER A 112 -3.86 -17.83 13.73
CA SER A 112 -3.86 -18.34 12.35
C SER A 112 -2.44 -18.38 11.76
N LEU A 113 -1.64 -17.33 11.97
CA LEU A 113 -0.24 -17.32 11.56
C LEU A 113 0.57 -18.44 12.22
N ARG A 114 0.38 -18.63 13.53
CA ARG A 114 1.03 -19.74 14.26
C ARG A 114 0.63 -21.09 13.70
N ALA A 115 -0.66 -21.34 13.50
CA ALA A 115 -1.17 -22.58 12.95
C ALA A 115 -0.64 -22.84 11.54
N PHE A 116 -0.61 -21.79 10.70
CA PHE A 116 -0.06 -21.88 9.35
C PHE A 116 1.43 -22.26 9.36
N ARG A 117 2.24 -21.63 10.19
CA ARG A 117 3.66 -21.98 10.33
C ARG A 117 3.90 -23.42 10.80
N GLN A 118 3.01 -23.95 11.64
CA GLN A 118 3.08 -25.35 12.08
C GLN A 118 2.70 -26.32 10.96
N HIS A 119 1.70 -25.96 10.15
CA HIS A 119 1.22 -26.78 9.04
C HIS A 119 2.13 -26.72 7.81
N SER A 120 2.69 -25.55 7.54
CA SER A 120 3.52 -25.28 6.34
C SER A 120 4.85 -24.65 6.72
N PRO A 121 5.74 -25.43 7.41
CA PRO A 121 6.99 -24.88 7.96
C PRO A 121 8.00 -24.44 6.92
N GLN A 122 7.85 -24.88 5.65
CA GLN A 122 8.73 -24.54 4.53
C GLN A 122 8.24 -23.28 3.76
N VAL A 123 7.12 -22.69 4.18
CA VAL A 123 6.65 -21.41 3.62
C VAL A 123 7.21 -20.26 4.45
N HIS A 124 8.01 -19.43 3.80
CA HIS A 124 8.50 -18.20 4.42
C HIS A 124 7.41 -17.13 4.41
N ILE A 125 7.01 -16.64 5.59
CA ILE A 125 6.04 -15.57 5.72
C ILE A 125 6.77 -14.25 5.84
N LYS A 126 6.61 -13.39 4.85
CA LYS A 126 7.00 -11.98 4.91
C LYS A 126 5.83 -11.14 5.42
N MET A 127 6.07 -10.34 6.43
CA MET A 127 5.07 -9.46 7.03
C MET A 127 5.37 -8.01 6.65
N ARG A 128 4.40 -7.31 6.03
CA ARG A 128 4.50 -5.89 5.65
C ARG A 128 3.46 -5.09 6.42
N GLU A 129 3.91 -4.24 7.33
CA GLU A 129 3.04 -3.30 8.04
C GLU A 129 2.74 -2.10 7.14
N ILE A 130 1.51 -2.00 6.69
CA ILE A 130 1.00 -0.95 5.81
C ILE A 130 -0.49 -0.74 6.07
N ASN A 131 -0.98 0.47 5.88
CA ASN A 131 -2.39 0.77 6.14
C ASN A 131 -3.34 0.09 5.14
N THR A 132 -4.64 0.09 5.43
CA THR A 132 -5.68 -0.57 4.63
C THR A 132 -5.64 -0.14 3.16
N LYS A 133 -5.51 1.17 2.88
CA LYS A 133 -5.51 1.69 1.51
C LYS A 133 -4.27 1.25 0.73
N GLN A 134 -3.12 1.25 1.40
CA GLN A 134 -1.84 0.87 0.81
C GLN A 134 -1.71 -0.62 0.49
N GLN A 135 -2.61 -1.47 1.01
CA GLN A 135 -2.62 -2.90 0.71
C GLN A 135 -3.29 -3.21 -0.63
N ILE A 136 -4.19 -2.34 -1.13
CA ILE A 136 -5.06 -2.65 -2.29
C ILE A 136 -4.22 -2.82 -3.57
N GLU A 137 -3.38 -1.86 -3.92
CA GLU A 137 -2.57 -1.92 -5.14
C GLU A 137 -1.57 -3.10 -5.13
N PRO A 138 -0.80 -3.34 -4.04
CA PRO A 138 0.06 -4.50 -3.92
C PRO A 138 -0.67 -5.86 -4.03
N LEU A 139 -1.91 -5.96 -3.53
CA LEU A 139 -2.73 -7.17 -3.72
C LEU A 139 -3.11 -7.37 -5.18
N LEU A 140 -3.52 -6.30 -5.88
CA LEU A 140 -3.88 -6.37 -7.30
C LEU A 140 -2.68 -6.73 -8.17
N ASN A 141 -1.49 -6.26 -7.82
CA ASN A 141 -0.26 -6.49 -8.56
C ASN A 141 0.48 -7.79 -8.17
N GLY A 142 -0.05 -8.53 -7.18
CA GLY A 142 0.60 -9.76 -6.69
C GLY A 142 1.88 -9.53 -5.88
N GLU A 143 2.10 -8.33 -5.36
CA GLU A 143 3.17 -8.03 -4.41
C GLU A 143 2.83 -8.48 -2.99
N LEU A 144 1.54 -8.56 -2.69
CA LEU A 144 0.99 -9.19 -1.51
C LEU A 144 0.12 -10.37 -1.95
N ASP A 145 0.27 -11.48 -1.25
CA ASP A 145 -0.58 -12.66 -1.43
C ASP A 145 -1.83 -12.57 -0.56
N LEU A 146 -1.73 -11.91 0.59
CA LEU A 146 -2.82 -11.74 1.56
C LEU A 146 -2.75 -10.35 2.19
N GLY A 147 -3.92 -9.77 2.44
CA GLY A 147 -4.06 -8.54 3.22
C GLY A 147 -4.95 -8.75 4.44
N VAL A 148 -4.49 -8.32 5.62
CA VAL A 148 -5.30 -8.23 6.83
C VAL A 148 -5.59 -6.77 7.10
N MET A 149 -6.84 -6.37 6.87
CA MET A 149 -7.22 -4.97 6.84
C MET A 149 -8.55 -4.70 7.54
N ARG A 150 -8.83 -3.45 7.78
CA ARG A 150 -10.13 -2.98 8.27
C ARG A 150 -11.12 -2.88 7.12
N ASN A 151 -12.41 -2.76 7.46
CA ASN A 151 -13.48 -2.62 6.48
C ASN A 151 -13.19 -1.46 5.52
N THR A 152 -13.27 -1.73 4.22
CA THR A 152 -13.14 -0.75 3.15
C THR A 152 -13.83 -1.28 1.89
N ARG A 153 -14.12 -0.39 0.94
CA ARG A 153 -14.60 -0.81 -0.37
C ARG A 153 -13.43 -1.38 -1.18
N LEU A 154 -13.54 -2.65 -1.52
CA LEU A 154 -12.53 -3.36 -2.32
C LEU A 154 -12.92 -3.39 -3.80
N PRO A 155 -11.93 -3.38 -4.72
CA PRO A 155 -12.13 -3.72 -6.12
C PRO A 155 -12.71 -5.14 -6.29
N GLU A 156 -13.51 -5.35 -7.34
CA GLU A 156 -14.15 -6.65 -7.63
C GLU A 156 -13.14 -7.79 -7.86
N ALA A 157 -11.91 -7.47 -8.28
CA ALA A 157 -10.83 -8.43 -8.47
C ALA A 157 -10.28 -9.02 -7.16
N LEU A 158 -10.61 -8.44 -6.01
CA LEU A 158 -10.15 -8.90 -4.71
C LEU A 158 -11.27 -9.63 -3.98
N HIS A 159 -10.99 -10.85 -3.56
CA HIS A 159 -11.87 -11.62 -2.68
C HIS A 159 -11.55 -11.34 -1.23
N TYR A 160 -12.56 -11.26 -0.38
CA TYR A 160 -12.36 -11.08 1.05
C TYR A 160 -13.21 -12.07 1.87
N GLN A 161 -12.72 -12.36 3.06
CA GLN A 161 -13.43 -13.10 4.08
C GLN A 161 -13.46 -12.31 5.38
N LEU A 162 -14.63 -12.16 5.97
CA LEU A 162 -14.77 -11.54 7.27
C LEU A 162 -14.18 -12.44 8.35
N LEU A 163 -13.17 -11.98 9.06
CA LEU A 163 -12.53 -12.72 10.14
C LEU A 163 -13.16 -12.46 11.49
N LEU A 164 -13.53 -11.21 11.76
CA LEU A 164 -14.01 -10.78 13.07
C LEU A 164 -14.86 -9.51 12.94
N ARG A 165 -15.85 -9.40 13.81
CA ARG A 165 -16.58 -8.16 14.09
C ARG A 165 -16.31 -7.76 15.52
N GLU A 166 -15.90 -6.53 15.73
CA GLU A 166 -15.59 -5.94 17.02
C GLU A 166 -16.43 -4.68 17.23
N PRO A 167 -16.89 -4.41 18.45
CA PRO A 167 -17.53 -3.13 18.73
C PRO A 167 -16.52 -1.99 18.68
N LEU A 168 -16.98 -0.80 18.32
CA LEU A 168 -16.21 0.42 18.56
C LEU A 168 -16.24 0.73 20.06
N VAL A 169 -15.08 1.12 20.57
CA VAL A 169 -14.93 1.55 21.98
C VAL A 169 -14.32 2.94 22.02
N ALA A 170 -14.75 3.75 22.98
CA ALA A 170 -14.07 5.00 23.31
C ALA A 170 -12.89 4.68 24.24
N VAL A 171 -11.72 5.18 23.90
CA VAL A 171 -10.54 5.13 24.77
C VAL A 171 -10.42 6.49 25.44
N VAL A 172 -10.33 6.49 26.75
CA VAL A 172 -10.20 7.71 27.56
C VAL A 172 -8.99 7.59 28.51
N PRO A 173 -8.40 8.72 28.96
CA PRO A 173 -7.32 8.69 29.92
C PRO A 173 -7.74 8.02 31.24
N GLN A 174 -6.76 7.49 31.97
CA GLN A 174 -7.01 6.93 33.29
C GLN A 174 -7.55 8.02 34.24
N GLY A 175 -8.63 7.69 34.94
CA GLY A 175 -9.32 8.64 35.87
C GLY A 175 -10.23 9.65 35.17
N HIS A 176 -10.44 9.50 33.86
CA HIS A 176 -11.41 10.32 33.13
C HIS A 176 -12.86 10.01 33.65
N PRO A 177 -13.72 11.02 33.86
CA PRO A 177 -15.10 10.80 34.40
C PRO A 177 -15.90 9.77 33.56
N LEU A 178 -15.71 9.72 32.29
CA LEU A 178 -16.39 8.76 31.39
C LEU A 178 -15.97 7.31 31.61
N ALA A 179 -14.78 7.06 32.19
CA ALA A 179 -14.31 5.71 32.51
C ALA A 179 -15.12 5.06 33.65
N GLU A 180 -15.73 5.86 34.51
CA GLU A 180 -16.51 5.43 35.66
C GLU A 180 -18.00 5.30 35.37
N THR A 181 -18.42 5.39 34.12
CA THR A 181 -19.83 5.30 33.72
C THR A 181 -20.41 3.95 34.13
N PRO A 182 -21.48 3.92 34.98
CA PRO A 182 -22.09 2.68 35.42
C PRO A 182 -22.59 1.82 34.22
N GLY A 183 -22.24 0.55 34.25
CA GLY A 183 -22.61 -0.40 33.18
C GLY A 183 -21.72 -0.37 31.95
N GLY A 184 -20.67 0.46 31.90
CA GLY A 184 -19.66 0.50 30.84
C GLY A 184 -20.15 0.93 29.46
N ALA A 185 -21.44 1.27 29.29
CA ALA A 185 -22.02 1.70 28.03
C ALA A 185 -22.08 3.21 27.94
N LEU A 186 -21.21 3.81 27.15
CA LEU A 186 -21.25 5.23 26.83
C LEU A 186 -22.33 5.50 25.77
N ARG A 187 -23.15 6.56 26.03
CA ARG A 187 -23.97 7.13 24.96
C ARG A 187 -23.14 8.17 24.20
N PHE A 188 -23.36 8.28 22.90
CA PHE A 188 -22.63 9.27 22.08
C PHE A 188 -22.70 10.68 22.64
N GLN A 189 -23.84 11.07 23.24
CA GLN A 189 -24.02 12.40 23.83
C GLN A 189 -23.01 12.72 24.93
N HIS A 190 -22.47 11.71 25.62
CA HIS A 190 -21.42 11.92 26.62
C HIS A 190 -20.10 12.38 26.01
N LEU A 191 -19.90 12.15 24.70
CA LEU A 191 -18.70 12.52 23.98
C LEU A 191 -18.78 13.91 23.33
N ALA A 192 -19.95 14.61 23.42
CA ALA A 192 -20.22 15.80 22.61
C ALA A 192 -19.30 17.00 22.94
N GLN A 193 -18.72 17.04 24.12
CA GLN A 193 -17.84 18.13 24.58
C GLN A 193 -16.37 17.70 24.71
N GLU A 194 -16.08 16.45 24.42
CA GLU A 194 -14.73 15.92 24.58
C GLU A 194 -13.87 16.25 23.35
N PRO A 195 -12.57 16.52 23.54
CA PRO A 195 -11.62 16.57 22.44
C PRO A 195 -11.36 15.16 21.90
N PHE A 196 -11.19 15.05 20.59
CA PHE A 196 -10.94 13.77 19.95
C PHE A 196 -9.53 13.68 19.36
N VAL A 197 -8.84 12.58 19.65
CA VAL A 197 -7.74 12.08 18.83
C VAL A 197 -8.34 11.10 17.83
N PHE A 198 -8.20 11.40 16.54
CA PHE A 198 -8.93 10.70 15.50
C PHE A 198 -7.99 10.04 14.50
N PHE A 199 -8.51 9.08 13.73
CA PHE A 199 -7.78 8.56 12.59
C PHE A 199 -7.71 9.60 11.48
N SER A 200 -6.55 9.70 10.81
CA SER A 200 -6.46 10.46 9.58
C SER A 200 -7.31 9.80 8.49
N ARG A 201 -8.04 10.61 7.73
CA ARG A 201 -8.85 10.14 6.60
C ARG A 201 -8.01 9.45 5.52
N GLU A 202 -6.73 9.80 5.41
CA GLU A 202 -5.78 9.25 4.44
C GLU A 202 -5.44 7.77 4.69
N VAL A 203 -5.67 7.26 5.89
CA VAL A 203 -5.51 5.83 6.21
C VAL A 203 -6.43 4.94 5.37
N GLY A 204 -7.48 5.53 4.81
CA GLY A 204 -8.32 4.91 3.77
C GLY A 204 -9.21 3.79 4.28
N THR A 205 -9.58 3.82 5.55
CA THR A 205 -10.57 2.91 6.11
C THR A 205 -11.96 3.54 6.06
N ALA A 206 -12.98 2.73 5.85
CA ALA A 206 -14.37 3.17 6.04
C ALA A 206 -14.63 3.64 7.48
N LEU A 207 -13.77 3.27 8.42
CA LEU A 207 -13.89 3.56 9.85
C LEU A 207 -13.98 5.06 10.15
N TYR A 208 -13.18 5.90 9.46
CA TYR A 208 -13.26 7.36 9.64
C TYR A 208 -14.66 7.89 9.32
N ASP A 209 -15.15 7.57 8.14
CA ASP A 209 -16.46 8.03 7.68
C ASP A 209 -17.61 7.38 8.48
N GLU A 210 -17.48 6.11 8.87
CA GLU A 210 -18.44 5.40 9.72
C GLU A 210 -18.57 6.04 11.11
N ILE A 211 -17.47 6.38 11.76
CA ILE A 211 -17.50 7.04 13.07
C ILE A 211 -18.12 8.42 12.94
N LEU A 212 -17.75 9.23 11.94
CA LEU A 212 -18.37 10.55 11.72
C LEU A 212 -19.88 10.43 11.46
N LEU A 213 -20.29 9.42 10.69
CA LEU A 213 -21.70 9.16 10.43
C LEU A 213 -22.46 8.80 11.72
N LEU A 214 -21.87 7.98 12.60
CA LEU A 214 -22.47 7.61 13.89
C LEU A 214 -22.59 8.80 14.82
N LEU A 215 -21.55 9.62 14.93
CA LEU A 215 -21.57 10.86 15.74
C LEU A 215 -22.58 11.85 15.17
N GLY A 216 -22.62 12.04 13.84
CA GLY A 216 -23.58 12.92 13.18
C GLY A 216 -25.04 12.47 13.39
N LYS A 217 -25.34 11.16 13.35
CA LYS A 217 -26.67 10.63 13.69
C LYS A 217 -27.06 10.90 15.15
N ALA A 218 -26.08 11.01 16.04
CA ALA A 218 -26.29 11.39 17.44
C ALA A 218 -26.35 12.92 17.66
N GLY A 219 -26.25 13.72 16.59
CA GLY A 219 -26.23 15.18 16.65
C GLY A 219 -24.90 15.78 17.13
N ILE A 220 -23.80 15.04 17.01
CA ILE A 220 -22.49 15.43 17.50
C ILE A 220 -21.58 15.76 16.34
N THR A 221 -20.96 16.94 16.38
CA THR A 221 -19.82 17.30 15.54
C THR A 221 -18.56 17.16 16.42
N PRO A 222 -17.66 16.20 16.14
CA PRO A 222 -16.50 15.98 16.98
C PRO A 222 -15.53 17.16 16.90
N TYR A 223 -14.99 17.57 18.05
CA TYR A 223 -13.87 18.50 18.12
C TYR A 223 -12.56 17.71 17.99
N ILE A 224 -12.06 17.57 16.76
CA ILE A 224 -10.85 16.80 16.47
C ILE A 224 -9.64 17.69 16.73
N THR A 225 -8.83 17.34 17.72
CA THR A 225 -7.61 18.05 18.11
C THR A 225 -6.37 17.49 17.47
N GLN A 226 -6.32 16.17 17.25
CA GLN A 226 -5.23 15.47 16.56
C GLN A 226 -5.77 14.44 15.60
N GLU A 227 -5.09 14.30 14.45
CA GLU A 227 -5.31 13.23 13.49
C GLU A 227 -4.03 12.40 13.33
N VAL A 228 -4.16 11.08 13.45
CA VAL A 228 -3.03 10.16 13.37
C VAL A 228 -3.35 8.94 12.49
N GLY A 229 -2.30 8.29 11.98
CA GLY A 229 -2.45 7.16 11.06
C GLY A 229 -2.71 5.82 11.75
N GLU A 230 -2.37 5.67 13.04
CA GLU A 230 -2.26 4.38 13.69
C GLU A 230 -2.99 4.32 15.04
N ALA A 231 -3.69 3.20 15.29
CA ALA A 231 -4.43 2.99 16.53
C ALA A 231 -3.54 3.05 17.78
N MET A 232 -2.32 2.52 17.71
CA MET A 232 -1.38 2.54 18.84
C MET A 232 -0.95 3.97 19.18
N THR A 233 -0.82 4.83 18.18
CA THR A 233 -0.54 6.26 18.39
C THR A 233 -1.71 6.95 19.10
N ILE A 234 -2.96 6.64 18.70
CA ILE A 234 -4.15 7.15 19.42
C ILE A 234 -4.10 6.76 20.90
N ILE A 235 -3.87 5.46 21.18
CA ILE A 235 -3.80 4.95 22.56
C ILE A 235 -2.69 5.68 23.34
N GLY A 236 -1.51 5.85 22.71
CA GLY A 236 -0.39 6.56 23.35
C GLY A 236 -0.72 8.02 23.69
N LEU A 237 -1.32 8.77 22.77
CA LEU A 237 -1.71 10.16 22.98
C LEU A 237 -2.80 10.28 24.06
N VAL A 238 -3.83 9.45 24.00
CA VAL A 238 -4.90 9.42 25.01
C VAL A 238 -4.33 9.05 26.38
N SER A 239 -3.40 8.09 26.47
CA SER A 239 -2.77 7.74 27.76
C SER A 239 -1.93 8.87 28.34
N ALA A 240 -1.46 9.78 27.51
CA ALA A 240 -0.73 10.98 27.91
C ALA A 240 -1.67 12.15 28.32
N GLY A 241 -2.99 11.97 28.21
CA GLY A 241 -4.00 12.97 28.62
C GLY A 241 -4.45 13.91 27.51
N LEU A 242 -4.24 13.54 26.24
CA LEU A 242 -4.68 14.29 25.06
C LEU A 242 -6.06 13.84 24.61
#